data_a77363a280db2fcec55f9bd146915b57
#
_entry.id   a77363a280db2fcec55f9bd146915b57
#
_cell.length_a   1.000
_cell.length_b   1.000
_cell.length_c   1.000
_cell.angle_alpha   90.00
_cell.angle_beta   90.00
_cell.angle_gamma   90.00
#
_symmetry.space_group_name_H-M   'P 1'
#
loop_
_entity.id
_entity.type
_entity.pdbx_description
1 polymer ?
#
loop_
_entity_poly.entity_id
_entity_poly.type
_entity_poly.pdbx_seq_one_letter_code
_entity_poly.pdbx_strand_id
1 'polypeptide(L)'
;MFNKTKYLLTGFFLVTFFSLNTFASNDTTSALRGDAGVSGATVVVTNVSTGITKTTTADANGVFSVGNLKPGGPYKITISKSGYATESLDDVFLTVSETARLNVALVSNADIDEVVVTGTKTATVQTSLAVTAQDIENIPSIERSISDYVKRDSRIFVEGTARNATISVSGTNNRYNNFTVDGVEQNDQLGLNANGFPSVRNPISIETIEQIQVDISPFDVSKGNFTGASINAVTKSGTNEFKGAYYEYSTDEDNVGKLEGRKATQFSDETKGFVFGGPIIKDKLFFFVSQEEFTSVSPSDSYTYRIATQALVDEVAAQTKALYNYDPGSTTFALPPEMADKELLKLD
;
A
#
# COMPACT_ATOMS: atom_id res chain seq x y z
N MET A 1 -27.13 22.37 -15.79
CA MET A 1 -26.34 23.07 -14.79
C MET A 1 -27.05 22.90 -13.44
N PHE A 2 -26.86 21.76 -12.77
CA PHE A 2 -27.55 21.43 -11.51
C PHE A 2 -26.54 21.39 -10.37
N ASN A 3 -26.84 22.17 -9.36
CA ASN A 3 -26.04 22.37 -8.15
C ASN A 3 -25.74 21.07 -7.38
N LYS A 4 -24.56 20.50 -7.56
CA LYS A 4 -24.05 19.39 -6.73
C LYS A 4 -23.44 19.83 -5.39
N THR A 5 -23.41 21.10 -5.10
CA THR A 5 -22.70 21.67 -3.94
C THR A 5 -23.50 21.69 -2.63
N LYS A 6 -24.74 21.23 -2.61
CA LYS A 6 -25.61 21.30 -1.41
C LYS A 6 -25.65 20.05 -0.54
N TYR A 7 -25.07 18.94 -0.98
CA TYR A 7 -25.10 17.68 -0.21
C TYR A 7 -23.84 17.36 0.57
N LEU A 8 -22.80 18.21 0.45
CA LEU A 8 -21.54 18.00 1.16
C LEU A 8 -21.51 18.52 2.60
N LEU A 9 -22.53 19.25 3.04
CA LEU A 9 -22.52 19.91 4.35
C LEU A 9 -23.51 19.33 5.38
N THR A 10 -24.32 18.34 5.03
CA THR A 10 -25.32 17.77 5.96
C THR A 10 -24.96 16.36 6.47
N GLY A 11 -23.87 15.78 6.04
CA GLY A 11 -23.40 14.44 6.49
C GLY A 11 -22.46 14.46 7.71
N PHE A 12 -22.10 15.61 8.28
CA PHE A 12 -21.02 15.69 9.25
C PHE A 12 -21.45 15.63 10.73
N PHE A 13 -22.68 15.27 11.03
CA PHE A 13 -23.11 15.21 12.44
C PHE A 13 -24.00 14.00 12.70
N LEU A 14 -23.42 12.82 12.81
CA LEU A 14 -23.85 11.74 13.71
C LEU A 14 -22.82 10.61 13.75
N VAL A 15 -21.64 10.87 14.31
CA VAL A 15 -20.77 9.81 14.79
C VAL A 15 -21.17 9.53 16.24
N THR A 16 -22.15 8.68 16.42
CA THR A 16 -22.35 8.02 17.72
C THR A 16 -21.15 7.13 17.96
N PHE A 17 -20.41 7.41 19.02
CA PHE A 17 -19.36 6.56 19.56
C PHE A 17 -19.97 5.19 19.94
N PHE A 18 -20.01 4.29 18.98
CA PHE A 18 -20.06 2.87 19.27
C PHE A 18 -18.61 2.43 19.49
N SER A 19 -18.24 2.21 20.74
CA SER A 19 -17.04 1.47 21.09
C SER A 19 -17.24 0.01 20.68
N LEU A 20 -17.10 -0.28 19.40
CA LEU A 20 -16.84 -1.62 18.93
C LEU A 20 -15.44 -1.98 19.42
N ASN A 21 -15.35 -2.93 20.34
CA ASN A 21 -14.11 -3.65 20.56
C ASN A 21 -13.82 -4.43 19.27
N THR A 22 -13.24 -3.75 18.28
CA THR A 22 -12.63 -4.42 17.15
C THR A 22 -11.42 -5.15 17.71
N PHE A 23 -11.45 -6.47 17.69
CA PHE A 23 -10.24 -7.25 17.75
C PHE A 23 -9.41 -6.79 16.54
N ALA A 24 -8.41 -5.94 16.79
CA ALA A 24 -7.48 -5.55 15.77
C ALA A 24 -6.81 -6.85 15.27
N SER A 25 -7.04 -7.19 14.02
CA SER A 25 -6.30 -8.29 13.41
C SER A 25 -4.83 -7.91 13.46
N ASN A 26 -3.94 -8.86 13.72
CA ASN A 26 -2.50 -8.61 13.70
C ASN A 26 -1.99 -8.11 12.35
N ASP A 27 -2.85 -8.14 11.32
CA ASP A 27 -2.52 -7.81 9.94
C ASP A 27 -2.24 -6.32 9.69
N THR A 28 -2.62 -5.45 10.63
CA THR A 28 -2.39 -4.00 10.54
C THR A 28 -1.41 -3.47 11.58
N THR A 29 -0.93 -4.33 12.49
CA THR A 29 -0.08 -3.94 13.61
C THR A 29 1.22 -4.74 13.64
N SER A 30 2.17 -4.23 14.40
CA SER A 30 3.43 -4.88 14.71
C SER A 30 3.54 -5.16 16.21
N ALA A 31 4.43 -6.05 16.58
CA ALA A 31 4.77 -6.30 17.97
C ALA A 31 6.29 -6.21 18.18
N LEU A 32 6.67 -5.96 19.42
CA LEU A 32 8.05 -5.95 19.88
C LEU A 32 8.19 -6.93 21.05
N ARG A 33 9.18 -7.79 20.99
CA ARG A 33 9.56 -8.66 22.10
C ARG A 33 11.07 -8.57 22.32
N GLY A 34 11.49 -8.60 23.57
CA GLY A 34 12.90 -8.52 23.89
C GLY A 34 13.25 -9.13 25.23
N ASP A 35 14.56 -9.16 25.49
CA ASP A 35 15.12 -9.57 26.77
C ASP A 35 15.97 -8.41 27.30
N ALA A 36 15.62 -7.93 28.49
CA ALA A 36 16.35 -6.88 29.21
C ALA A 36 17.47 -7.44 30.12
N GLY A 37 17.62 -8.76 30.19
CA GLY A 37 18.58 -9.47 31.06
C GLY A 37 18.25 -9.37 32.54
N VAL A 38 17.26 -8.59 32.95
CA VAL A 38 16.90 -8.36 34.34
C VAL A 38 15.39 -8.24 34.50
N SER A 39 14.85 -8.90 35.54
CA SER A 39 13.42 -8.82 35.84
C SER A 39 13.01 -7.42 36.32
N GLY A 40 11.78 -7.02 36.03
CA GLY A 40 11.22 -5.75 36.48
C GLY A 40 11.82 -4.48 35.81
N ALA A 41 12.56 -4.62 34.75
CA ALA A 41 12.99 -3.47 33.94
C ALA A 41 11.79 -2.79 33.30
N THR A 42 11.75 -1.48 33.30
CA THR A 42 10.72 -0.67 32.60
C THR A 42 11.16 -0.44 31.16
N VAL A 43 10.28 -0.79 30.23
CA VAL A 43 10.50 -0.61 28.79
C VAL A 43 9.50 0.41 28.27
N VAL A 44 10.00 1.49 27.69
CA VAL A 44 9.24 2.58 27.11
C VAL A 44 9.49 2.57 25.59
N VAL A 45 8.42 2.40 24.81
CA VAL A 45 8.46 2.37 23.35
C VAL A 45 7.72 3.60 22.84
N THR A 46 8.44 4.51 22.21
CA THR A 46 7.91 5.79 21.69
C THR A 46 8.01 5.82 20.17
N ASN A 47 6.90 6.01 19.50
CA ASN A 47 6.92 6.37 18.07
C ASN A 47 7.33 7.84 17.94
N VAL A 48 8.46 8.10 17.31
CA VAL A 48 9.05 9.46 17.25
C VAL A 48 8.19 10.39 16.40
N SER A 49 7.55 9.87 15.33
CA SER A 49 6.74 10.67 14.42
C SER A 49 5.40 11.12 15.02
N THR A 50 4.81 10.30 15.91
CA THR A 50 3.51 10.58 16.53
C THR A 50 3.60 10.98 17.99
N GLY A 51 4.74 10.77 18.66
CA GLY A 51 4.89 10.99 20.11
C GLY A 51 4.17 9.94 20.96
N ILE A 52 3.44 9.00 20.36
CA ILE A 52 2.70 7.97 21.09
C ILE A 52 3.67 7.03 21.80
N THR A 53 3.43 6.82 23.08
CA THR A 53 4.30 6.02 23.94
C THR A 53 3.53 4.85 24.53
N LYS A 54 4.14 3.67 24.54
CA LYS A 54 3.68 2.48 25.25
C LYS A 54 4.74 2.05 26.26
N THR A 55 4.29 1.67 27.44
CA THR A 55 5.17 1.22 28.53
C THR A 55 4.79 -0.20 28.94
N THR A 56 5.80 -1.04 29.14
CA THR A 56 5.67 -2.39 29.69
C THR A 56 6.78 -2.66 30.70
N THR A 57 6.67 -3.77 31.43
CA THR A 57 7.67 -4.20 32.41
C THR A 57 8.15 -5.61 32.04
N ALA A 58 9.45 -5.83 32.12
CA ALA A 58 10.04 -7.16 31.93
C ALA A 58 9.59 -8.14 33.01
N ASP A 59 9.29 -9.37 32.61
CA ASP A 59 8.85 -10.45 33.50
C ASP A 59 9.96 -10.97 34.44
N ALA A 60 9.69 -12.06 35.18
CA ALA A 60 10.65 -12.66 36.11
C ALA A 60 11.94 -13.16 35.41
N ASN A 61 11.88 -13.44 34.10
CA ASN A 61 13.02 -13.90 33.31
C ASN A 61 13.71 -12.76 32.52
N GLY A 62 13.28 -11.49 32.70
CA GLY A 62 13.80 -10.34 31.96
C GLY A 62 13.14 -10.11 30.61
N VAL A 63 12.17 -10.96 30.23
CA VAL A 63 11.53 -10.87 28.91
C VAL A 63 10.39 -9.85 28.93
N PHE A 64 10.30 -9.04 27.89
CA PHE A 64 9.21 -8.08 27.69
C PHE A 64 8.53 -8.26 26.33
N SER A 65 7.27 -7.82 26.25
CA SER A 65 6.51 -7.80 25.01
C SER A 65 5.60 -6.58 24.95
N VAL A 66 5.53 -5.95 23.78
CA VAL A 66 4.66 -4.80 23.48
C VAL A 66 3.97 -5.08 22.16
N GLY A 67 2.64 -5.23 22.20
CA GLY A 67 1.82 -5.46 21.00
C GLY A 67 1.10 -4.20 20.51
N ASN A 68 0.38 -4.35 19.39
CA ASN A 68 -0.43 -3.30 18.77
C ASN A 68 0.39 -2.02 18.49
N LEU A 69 1.62 -2.18 18.02
CA LEU A 69 2.45 -1.08 17.56
C LEU A 69 2.12 -0.81 16.08
N LYS A 70 2.17 0.44 15.68
CA LYS A 70 2.01 0.82 14.27
C LYS A 70 3.21 0.33 13.47
N PRO A 71 3.05 -0.26 12.28
CA PRO A 71 4.18 -0.56 11.41
C PRO A 71 4.89 0.71 10.94
N GLY A 72 6.12 0.57 10.46
CA GLY A 72 6.98 1.70 10.12
C GLY A 72 7.78 2.19 11.33
N GLY A 73 7.96 3.50 11.45
CA GLY A 73 8.78 4.11 12.51
C GLY A 73 9.17 5.55 12.16
N PRO A 74 10.27 6.09 12.68
CA PRO A 74 11.18 5.46 13.64
C PRO A 74 10.59 5.34 15.06
N TYR A 75 11.01 4.31 15.77
CA TYR A 75 10.73 4.13 17.19
C TYR A 75 11.99 4.33 18.01
N LYS A 76 11.78 4.95 19.18
CA LYS A 76 12.77 5.00 20.27
C LYS A 76 12.33 4.05 21.36
N ILE A 77 13.23 3.15 21.78
CA ILE A 77 12.99 2.17 22.83
C ILE A 77 13.97 2.45 23.96
N THR A 78 13.44 2.74 25.13
CA THR A 78 14.22 3.00 26.33
C THR A 78 13.97 1.94 27.37
N ILE A 79 15.01 1.31 27.87
CA ILE A 79 14.95 0.26 28.89
C ILE A 79 15.70 0.76 30.12
N SER A 80 15.04 0.76 31.27
CA SER A 80 15.61 1.30 32.50
C SER A 80 15.25 0.47 33.71
N LYS A 81 16.17 0.42 34.69
CA LYS A 81 15.94 -0.19 36.00
C LYS A 81 16.85 0.47 37.05
N SER A 82 16.34 0.63 38.27
CA SER A 82 17.14 1.18 39.35
C SER A 82 18.38 0.31 39.62
N GLY A 83 19.56 0.92 39.68
CA GLY A 83 20.86 0.27 39.84
C GLY A 83 21.50 -0.27 38.57
N TYR A 84 20.92 0.03 37.40
CA TYR A 84 21.41 -0.34 36.09
C TYR A 84 21.54 0.88 35.18
N ALA A 85 22.45 0.82 34.24
CA ALA A 85 22.54 1.84 33.17
C ALA A 85 21.29 1.80 32.30
N THR A 86 20.75 2.98 31.97
CA THR A 86 19.62 3.08 31.05
C THR A 86 20.09 2.91 29.61
N GLU A 87 19.47 1.99 28.89
CA GLU A 87 19.74 1.72 27.49
C GLU A 87 18.67 2.33 26.59
N SER A 88 19.09 2.86 25.44
CA SER A 88 18.21 3.44 24.44
C SER A 88 18.59 2.98 23.06
N LEU A 89 17.59 2.50 22.31
CA LEU A 89 17.70 2.14 20.91
C LEU A 89 16.86 3.14 20.12
N ASP A 90 17.50 3.88 19.24
CA ASP A 90 16.86 4.82 18.35
C ASP A 90 16.72 4.22 16.92
N ASP A 91 15.89 4.81 16.08
CA ASP A 91 15.68 4.45 14.68
C ASP A 91 15.26 3.00 14.44
N VAL A 92 14.43 2.45 15.34
CA VAL A 92 13.86 1.12 15.17
C VAL A 92 12.64 1.18 14.26
N PHE A 93 12.65 0.41 13.17
CA PHE A 93 11.51 0.27 12.25
C PHE A 93 10.84 -1.09 12.43
N LEU A 94 9.51 -1.08 12.46
CA LEU A 94 8.70 -2.28 12.69
C LEU A 94 7.99 -2.70 11.40
N THR A 95 8.03 -3.99 11.11
CA THR A 95 7.35 -4.59 9.98
C THR A 95 5.94 -5.00 10.39
N VAL A 96 4.95 -4.75 9.54
CA VAL A 96 3.55 -5.15 9.78
C VAL A 96 3.46 -6.66 9.94
N SER A 97 2.55 -7.11 10.79
CA SER A 97 2.30 -8.54 11.11
C SER A 97 3.50 -9.30 11.65
N GLU A 98 4.56 -8.60 12.05
CA GLU A 98 5.78 -9.22 12.60
C GLU A 98 6.01 -8.84 14.06
N THR A 99 6.68 -9.75 14.77
CA THR A 99 7.21 -9.46 16.10
C THR A 99 8.71 -9.22 15.99
N ALA A 100 9.11 -7.95 16.05
CA ALA A 100 10.53 -7.59 16.12
C ALA A 100 11.14 -8.11 17.42
N ARG A 101 12.35 -8.69 17.34
CA ARG A 101 13.05 -9.22 18.50
C ARG A 101 14.26 -8.35 18.82
N LEU A 102 14.36 -7.94 20.08
CA LEU A 102 15.47 -7.15 20.59
C LEU A 102 16.10 -7.86 21.80
N ASN A 103 17.40 -7.98 21.79
CA ASN A 103 18.16 -8.45 22.94
C ASN A 103 19.01 -7.30 23.44
N VAL A 104 18.65 -6.77 24.61
CA VAL A 104 19.31 -5.62 25.21
C VAL A 104 19.49 -5.92 26.70
N ALA A 105 20.61 -6.48 27.07
CA ALA A 105 20.93 -6.77 28.46
C ALA A 105 21.39 -5.49 29.18
N LEU A 106 20.66 -5.10 30.24
CA LEU A 106 21.08 -3.98 31.08
C LEU A 106 22.34 -4.34 31.89
N VAL A 107 23.30 -3.41 31.92
CA VAL A 107 24.52 -3.54 32.70
C VAL A 107 24.36 -2.87 34.09
N SER A 108 24.80 -3.58 35.15
CA SER A 108 24.79 -3.01 36.48
C SER A 108 25.71 -1.80 36.59
N ASN A 109 25.26 -0.74 37.28
CA ASN A 109 26.09 0.43 37.54
C ASN A 109 27.37 0.12 38.35
N ALA A 110 27.42 -1.06 38.99
CA ALA A 110 28.62 -1.52 39.72
C ALA A 110 29.69 -2.13 38.79
N ASP A 111 29.35 -2.49 37.53
CA ASP A 111 30.20 -3.22 36.61
C ASP A 111 30.61 -2.36 35.37
N ILE A 112 30.46 -1.04 35.44
CA ILE A 112 30.75 -0.15 34.29
C ILE A 112 32.25 0.10 34.19
N ASP A 113 32.98 -0.78 33.49
CA ASP A 113 34.31 -0.46 32.99
C ASP A 113 34.33 -0.13 31.48
N GLU A 114 33.43 -0.67 30.67
CA GLU A 114 33.17 -0.29 29.28
C GLU A 114 31.85 -0.87 28.77
N VAL A 115 30.91 -0.03 28.38
CA VAL A 115 29.62 -0.49 27.82
C VAL A 115 29.66 -0.53 26.30
N VAL A 116 29.76 -1.73 25.72
CA VAL A 116 29.53 -1.95 24.29
C VAL A 116 28.09 -2.43 24.10
N VAL A 117 27.20 -1.53 23.71
CA VAL A 117 25.81 -1.89 23.36
C VAL A 117 25.79 -2.55 21.97
N THR A 118 25.62 -3.85 21.94
CA THR A 118 25.34 -4.60 20.72
C THR A 118 23.86 -4.96 20.65
N GLY A 119 23.06 -4.02 20.19
CA GLY A 119 21.69 -4.32 19.79
C GLY A 119 21.70 -5.20 18.52
N THR A 120 21.54 -6.51 18.67
CA THR A 120 21.45 -7.40 17.50
C THR A 120 19.98 -7.52 17.12
N LYS A 121 19.59 -6.92 15.98
CA LYS A 121 18.31 -7.23 15.35
C LYS A 121 18.39 -8.67 14.85
N THR A 122 17.78 -9.61 15.56
CA THR A 122 17.69 -10.99 15.09
C THR A 122 16.61 -11.03 14.01
N ALA A 123 17.02 -11.22 12.77
CA ALA A 123 16.09 -11.44 11.68
C ALA A 123 15.31 -12.74 11.96
N THR A 124 14.01 -12.64 12.06
CA THR A 124 13.13 -13.80 12.04
C THR A 124 13.22 -14.42 10.65
N VAL A 125 13.47 -15.73 10.55
CA VAL A 125 13.39 -16.44 9.28
C VAL A 125 11.92 -16.51 8.90
N GLN A 126 11.43 -15.48 8.23
CA GLN A 126 10.11 -15.49 7.62
C GLN A 126 10.26 -15.59 6.10
N THR A 127 9.35 -16.31 5.48
CA THR A 127 9.22 -16.41 4.02
C THR A 127 8.46 -15.22 3.46
N SER A 128 8.51 -14.09 4.15
CA SER A 128 7.80 -12.86 3.79
C SER A 128 8.70 -11.83 3.12
N LEU A 129 8.13 -11.07 2.21
CA LEU A 129 8.72 -9.87 1.63
C LEU A 129 8.05 -8.65 2.26
N ALA A 130 8.83 -7.74 2.82
CA ALA A 130 8.36 -6.43 3.25
C ALA A 130 8.93 -5.34 2.33
N VAL A 131 8.06 -4.49 1.81
CA VAL A 131 8.40 -3.30 1.02
C VAL A 131 7.96 -2.09 1.82
N THR A 132 8.90 -1.28 2.26
CA THR A 132 8.65 -0.10 3.10
C THR A 132 8.32 1.14 2.24
N ALA A 133 7.79 2.21 2.86
CA ALA A 133 7.61 3.50 2.18
C ALA A 133 8.91 4.01 1.56
N GLN A 134 10.03 3.84 2.23
CA GLN A 134 11.35 4.22 1.70
C GLN A 134 11.76 3.37 0.48
N ASP A 135 11.42 2.08 0.46
CA ASP A 135 11.63 1.24 -0.74
C ASP A 135 10.76 1.74 -1.90
N ILE A 136 9.50 2.10 -1.62
CA ILE A 136 8.57 2.63 -2.63
C ILE A 136 9.11 3.93 -3.24
N GLU A 137 9.68 4.82 -2.45
CA GLU A 137 10.29 6.07 -2.91
C GLU A 137 11.58 5.84 -3.73
N ASN A 138 12.39 4.85 -3.36
CA ASN A 138 13.70 4.62 -3.98
C ASN A 138 13.67 3.68 -5.18
N ILE A 139 12.63 2.87 -5.33
CA ILE A 139 12.52 1.89 -6.43
C ILE A 139 11.82 2.54 -7.62
N PRO A 140 12.46 2.60 -8.79
CA PRO A 140 11.79 3.06 -9.99
C PRO A 140 10.59 2.19 -10.32
N SER A 141 9.43 2.80 -10.48
CA SER A 141 8.20 2.15 -10.93
C SER A 141 7.69 2.88 -12.15
N ILE A 142 7.54 2.17 -13.27
CA ILE A 142 7.02 2.73 -14.52
C ILE A 142 5.50 2.77 -14.47
N GLU A 143 4.91 1.73 -13.91
CA GLU A 143 3.47 1.50 -13.95
C GLU A 143 2.76 1.96 -12.68
N ARG A 144 3.52 2.38 -11.66
CA ARG A 144 3.02 2.80 -10.34
C ARG A 144 2.04 1.78 -9.76
N SER A 145 2.43 0.52 -9.89
CA SER A 145 1.64 -0.64 -9.46
C SER A 145 2.32 -1.38 -8.31
N ILE A 146 1.53 -1.96 -7.43
CA ILE A 146 2.02 -2.86 -6.36
C ILE A 146 2.89 -3.97 -6.97
N SER A 147 2.52 -4.45 -8.16
CA SER A 147 3.27 -5.47 -8.89
C SER A 147 4.73 -5.09 -9.16
N ASP A 148 5.03 -3.80 -9.37
CA ASP A 148 6.38 -3.33 -9.63
C ASP A 148 7.31 -3.52 -8.43
N TYR A 149 6.77 -3.45 -7.24
CA TYR A 149 7.53 -3.59 -6.00
C TYR A 149 7.66 -5.04 -5.57
N VAL A 150 6.59 -5.84 -5.69
CA VAL A 150 6.61 -7.25 -5.24
C VAL A 150 7.37 -8.18 -6.18
N LYS A 151 7.49 -7.87 -7.48
CA LYS A 151 8.26 -8.66 -8.47
C LYS A 151 9.76 -8.78 -8.18
N ARG A 152 10.27 -8.05 -7.18
CA ARG A 152 11.66 -8.15 -6.73
C ARG A 152 11.96 -9.46 -5.98
N ASP A 153 10.94 -10.11 -5.46
CA ASP A 153 11.09 -11.46 -4.91
C ASP A 153 11.09 -12.48 -6.04
N SER A 154 12.13 -13.29 -6.13
CA SER A 154 12.30 -14.31 -7.20
C SER A 154 11.20 -15.37 -7.22
N ARG A 155 10.42 -15.49 -6.15
CA ARG A 155 9.27 -16.41 -6.06
C ARG A 155 8.00 -15.81 -6.65
N ILE A 156 8.02 -14.52 -6.98
CA ILE A 156 6.87 -13.77 -7.51
C ILE A 156 7.11 -13.50 -8.99
N PHE A 157 6.21 -13.98 -9.81
CA PHE A 157 6.18 -13.70 -11.24
C PHE A 157 5.02 -12.75 -11.54
N VAL A 158 5.32 -11.68 -12.28
CA VAL A 158 4.32 -10.71 -12.71
C VAL A 158 4.21 -10.77 -14.23
N GLU A 159 3.00 -11.05 -14.72
CA GLU A 159 2.68 -11.06 -16.14
C GLU A 159 1.71 -9.92 -16.49
N GLY A 160 1.94 -9.28 -17.61
CA GLY A 160 1.11 -8.16 -18.09
C GLY A 160 1.67 -6.80 -17.71
N THR A 161 0.84 -5.78 -17.92
CA THR A 161 1.13 -4.37 -17.62
C THR A 161 0.28 -3.89 -16.46
N ALA A 162 0.42 -2.62 -16.04
CA ALA A 162 -0.34 -2.00 -14.94
C ALA A 162 -1.85 -2.27 -14.99
N ARG A 163 -2.42 -2.38 -16.19
CA ARG A 163 -3.84 -2.63 -16.38
C ARG A 163 -4.25 -4.08 -16.12
N ASN A 164 -3.34 -5.02 -16.39
CA ASN A 164 -3.63 -6.45 -16.36
C ASN A 164 -2.59 -7.25 -15.59
N ALA A 165 -1.74 -6.59 -14.81
CA ALA A 165 -0.67 -7.25 -14.10
C ALA A 165 -1.22 -8.33 -13.16
N THR A 166 -0.93 -9.59 -13.48
CA THR A 166 -1.26 -10.72 -12.63
C THR A 166 -0.06 -11.08 -11.78
N ILE A 167 -0.27 -11.22 -10.48
CA ILE A 167 0.78 -11.57 -9.52
C ILE A 167 0.67 -13.06 -9.22
N SER A 168 1.55 -13.86 -9.80
CA SER A 168 1.66 -15.30 -9.54
C SER A 168 2.76 -15.55 -8.52
N VAL A 169 2.44 -16.23 -7.43
CA VAL A 169 3.39 -16.52 -6.36
C VAL A 169 3.68 -18.02 -6.33
N SER A 170 4.94 -18.37 -6.42
CA SER A 170 5.41 -19.78 -6.44
C SER A 170 4.67 -20.64 -7.48
N GLY A 171 4.30 -20.06 -8.63
CA GLY A 171 3.60 -20.73 -9.72
C GLY A 171 2.09 -20.92 -9.51
N THR A 172 1.50 -20.37 -8.44
CA THR A 172 0.05 -20.41 -8.24
C THR A 172 -0.64 -19.32 -9.05
N ASN A 173 -1.89 -19.55 -9.43
CA ASN A 173 -2.69 -18.55 -10.11
C ASN A 173 -2.98 -17.35 -9.17
N ASN A 174 -2.96 -16.12 -9.70
CA ASN A 174 -3.19 -14.89 -8.96
C ASN A 174 -4.54 -14.86 -8.19
N ARG A 175 -5.55 -15.59 -8.65
CA ARG A 175 -6.85 -15.69 -7.98
C ARG A 175 -6.81 -16.41 -6.63
N TYR A 176 -5.73 -17.10 -6.34
CA TYR A 176 -5.50 -17.76 -5.05
C TYR A 176 -4.74 -16.88 -4.06
N ASN A 177 -4.39 -15.65 -4.44
CA ASN A 177 -3.85 -14.66 -3.53
C ASN A 177 -4.98 -13.99 -2.75
N ASN A 178 -4.67 -13.57 -1.53
CA ASN A 178 -5.50 -12.66 -0.77
C ASN A 178 -4.83 -11.29 -0.75
N PHE A 179 -5.52 -10.28 -1.27
CA PHE A 179 -5.07 -8.90 -1.22
C PHE A 179 -5.91 -8.10 -0.23
N THR A 180 -5.23 -7.47 0.73
CA THR A 180 -5.89 -6.64 1.75
C THR A 180 -5.29 -5.24 1.81
N VAL A 181 -6.12 -4.27 2.18
CA VAL A 181 -5.72 -2.90 2.49
C VAL A 181 -6.17 -2.59 3.91
N ASP A 182 -5.22 -2.28 4.79
CA ASP A 182 -5.48 -2.12 6.22
C ASP A 182 -6.31 -3.28 6.83
N GLY A 183 -6.05 -4.51 6.37
CA GLY A 183 -6.75 -5.72 6.79
C GLY A 183 -8.12 -5.95 6.14
N VAL A 184 -8.59 -5.04 5.28
CA VAL A 184 -9.85 -5.19 4.53
C VAL A 184 -9.57 -5.84 3.18
N GLU A 185 -10.25 -6.95 2.90
CA GLU A 185 -10.11 -7.70 1.65
C GLU A 185 -10.52 -6.86 0.43
N GLN A 186 -9.65 -6.87 -0.60
CA GLN A 186 -9.80 -6.15 -1.85
C GLN A 186 -9.63 -7.09 -3.05
N ASN A 187 -10.15 -8.29 -2.95
CA ASN A 187 -10.12 -9.27 -4.05
C ASN A 187 -11.30 -9.06 -5.00
N ASP A 188 -11.11 -9.42 -6.27
CA ASP A 188 -12.20 -9.52 -7.24
C ASP A 188 -13.06 -10.75 -6.96
N GLN A 189 -14.11 -10.60 -6.17
CA GLN A 189 -15.05 -11.66 -5.76
C GLN A 189 -15.81 -12.26 -6.95
N LEU A 190 -16.03 -11.50 -8.02
CA LEU A 190 -16.80 -11.93 -9.18
C LEU A 190 -15.94 -12.51 -10.31
N GLY A 191 -14.63 -12.37 -10.22
CA GLY A 191 -13.71 -12.87 -11.23
C GLY A 191 -13.75 -12.12 -12.55
N LEU A 192 -14.09 -10.84 -12.54
CA LEU A 192 -14.25 -10.01 -13.73
C LEU A 192 -12.90 -9.45 -14.23
N ASN A 193 -11.95 -9.23 -13.33
CA ASN A 193 -10.65 -8.66 -13.65
C ASN A 193 -9.55 -9.72 -13.63
N ALA A 194 -8.72 -9.73 -14.67
CA ALA A 194 -7.61 -10.67 -14.79
C ALA A 194 -6.54 -10.48 -13.69
N ASN A 195 -6.34 -9.25 -13.21
CA ASN A 195 -5.38 -8.92 -12.16
C ASN A 195 -5.77 -9.39 -10.75
N GLY A 196 -7.02 -9.82 -10.56
CA GLY A 196 -7.54 -10.26 -9.26
C GLY A 196 -7.98 -9.13 -8.32
N PHE A 197 -7.89 -7.87 -8.76
CA PHE A 197 -8.37 -6.70 -8.01
C PHE A 197 -9.82 -6.34 -8.39
N PRO A 198 -10.55 -5.62 -7.54
CA PRO A 198 -11.93 -5.19 -7.84
C PRO A 198 -11.99 -4.14 -8.95
N SER A 199 -10.86 -3.60 -9.37
CA SER A 199 -10.71 -2.62 -10.43
C SER A 199 -9.60 -3.03 -11.40
N VAL A 200 -9.60 -2.44 -12.60
CA VAL A 200 -8.58 -2.71 -13.63
C VAL A 200 -7.17 -2.31 -13.16
N ARG A 201 -7.08 -1.37 -12.24
CA ARG A 201 -5.81 -0.91 -11.64
C ARG A 201 -5.79 -1.22 -10.14
N ASN A 202 -4.65 -0.91 -9.47
CA ASN A 202 -4.56 -1.02 -8.01
C ASN A 202 -5.72 -0.27 -7.33
N PRO A 203 -6.36 -0.86 -6.33
CA PRO A 203 -7.49 -0.23 -5.65
C PRO A 203 -7.09 0.99 -4.80
N ILE A 204 -5.81 1.15 -4.49
CA ILE A 204 -5.27 2.30 -3.74
C ILE A 204 -4.10 2.94 -4.49
N SER A 205 -3.82 4.22 -4.20
CA SER A 205 -2.63 4.89 -4.70
C SER A 205 -1.38 4.38 -4.01
N ILE A 206 -0.29 4.21 -4.76
CA ILE A 206 1.02 3.83 -4.22
C ILE A 206 1.53 4.88 -3.22
N GLU A 207 1.25 6.15 -3.43
CA GLU A 207 1.66 7.24 -2.55
C GLU A 207 1.02 7.17 -1.15
N THR A 208 -0.07 6.41 -1.01
CA THR A 208 -0.75 6.21 0.28
C THR A 208 -0.18 5.07 1.09
N ILE A 209 0.72 4.27 0.53
CA ILE A 209 1.20 3.05 1.17
C ILE A 209 2.39 3.34 2.09
N GLU A 210 2.28 2.91 3.34
CA GLU A 210 3.36 2.88 4.32
C GLU A 210 4.22 1.63 4.17
N GLN A 211 3.56 0.48 3.96
CA GLN A 211 4.25 -0.80 3.83
C GLN A 211 3.41 -1.81 3.04
N ILE A 212 4.07 -2.63 2.23
CA ILE A 212 3.48 -3.82 1.61
C ILE A 212 4.15 -5.04 2.22
N GLN A 213 3.34 -5.95 2.75
CA GLN A 213 3.78 -7.25 3.26
C GLN A 213 3.27 -8.34 2.33
N VAL A 214 4.16 -9.23 1.91
CA VAL A 214 3.81 -10.42 1.12
C VAL A 214 4.20 -11.66 1.89
N ASP A 215 3.23 -12.43 2.34
CA ASP A 215 3.43 -13.69 3.04
C ASP A 215 3.20 -14.87 2.09
N ILE A 216 4.22 -15.67 1.86
CA ILE A 216 4.16 -16.77 0.88
C ILE A 216 3.89 -18.13 1.53
N SER A 217 4.07 -18.33 2.74
CA SER A 217 3.74 -19.56 3.49
C SER A 217 3.81 -19.25 4.97
N PRO A 218 2.89 -18.44 5.48
CA PRO A 218 2.89 -18.10 6.89
C PRO A 218 2.52 -19.32 7.72
N PHE A 219 3.21 -19.50 8.83
CA PHE A 219 2.88 -20.52 9.84
C PHE A 219 1.88 -20.00 10.88
N ASP A 220 1.42 -18.76 10.74
CA ASP A 220 0.46 -18.15 11.64
C ASP A 220 -0.95 -18.59 11.26
N VAL A 221 -1.65 -19.21 12.22
CA VAL A 221 -3.02 -19.73 12.03
C VAL A 221 -4.08 -18.64 11.88
N SER A 222 -3.76 -17.39 12.22
CA SER A 222 -4.65 -16.24 12.00
C SER A 222 -4.68 -15.79 10.52
N LYS A 223 -3.67 -16.17 9.74
CA LYS A 223 -3.57 -15.86 8.31
C LYS A 223 -4.19 -16.95 7.48
N GLY A 224 -5.27 -16.63 6.80
CA GLY A 224 -6.04 -17.58 5.97
C GLY A 224 -6.55 -16.94 4.70
N ASN A 225 -7.50 -17.61 4.07
CA ASN A 225 -8.22 -17.16 2.86
C ASN A 225 -7.35 -17.07 1.59
N PHE A 226 -6.25 -17.82 1.52
CA PHE A 226 -5.39 -17.91 0.33
C PHE A 226 -4.69 -19.27 0.26
N THR A 227 -4.30 -19.66 -0.96
CA THR A 227 -3.42 -20.79 -1.23
C THR A 227 -2.20 -20.36 -2.05
N GLY A 228 -2.17 -19.13 -2.53
CA GLY A 228 -1.04 -18.44 -3.14
C GLY A 228 -0.25 -17.65 -2.12
N ALA A 229 -0.44 -16.36 -2.10
CA ALA A 229 0.15 -15.44 -1.11
C ALA A 229 -0.90 -14.55 -0.48
N SER A 230 -0.60 -14.07 0.74
CA SER A 230 -1.29 -12.93 1.33
C SER A 230 -0.47 -11.67 1.05
N ILE A 231 -1.06 -10.71 0.37
CA ILE A 231 -0.47 -9.42 0.05
C ILE A 231 -1.25 -8.36 0.85
N ASN A 232 -0.62 -7.78 1.84
CA ASN A 232 -1.25 -6.79 2.70
C ASN A 232 -0.57 -5.42 2.52
N ALA A 233 -1.33 -4.42 2.10
CA ALA A 233 -0.90 -3.03 2.01
C ALA A 233 -1.41 -2.27 3.22
N VAL A 234 -0.50 -1.67 3.99
CA VAL A 234 -0.84 -0.79 5.11
C VAL A 234 -0.68 0.65 4.67
N THR A 235 -1.72 1.46 4.90
CA THR A 235 -1.74 2.86 4.48
C THR A 235 -1.01 3.77 5.45
N LYS A 236 -0.43 4.86 4.94
CA LYS A 236 0.17 5.94 5.71
C LYS A 236 -0.84 6.54 6.68
N SER A 237 -0.32 7.18 7.69
CA SER A 237 -1.10 7.86 8.72
C SER A 237 -0.55 9.26 8.97
N GLY A 238 -1.36 10.12 9.57
CA GLY A 238 -0.88 11.41 10.05
C GLY A 238 0.19 11.28 11.15
N THR A 239 0.99 12.32 11.30
CA THR A 239 2.04 12.46 12.30
C THR A 239 1.87 13.76 13.06
N ASN A 240 2.77 14.06 14.02
CA ASN A 240 2.78 15.35 14.72
C ASN A 240 3.18 16.55 13.86
N GLU A 241 3.65 16.30 12.65
CA GLU A 241 3.99 17.30 11.67
C GLU A 241 3.02 17.24 10.49
N PHE A 242 2.62 18.38 9.97
CA PHE A 242 1.89 18.43 8.72
C PHE A 242 2.84 18.09 7.57
N LYS A 243 2.48 17.06 6.81
CA LYS A 243 3.21 16.62 5.61
C LYS A 243 2.25 16.47 4.46
N GLY A 244 2.68 16.88 3.28
CA GLY A 244 1.88 16.73 2.08
C GLY A 244 2.75 16.75 0.84
N ALA A 245 2.24 16.13 -0.21
CA ALA A 245 2.85 16.13 -1.53
C ALA A 245 1.76 16.22 -2.60
N TYR A 246 2.05 16.94 -3.66
CA TYR A 246 1.33 16.89 -4.92
C TYR A 246 2.21 16.21 -5.95
N TYR A 247 1.63 15.39 -6.79
CA TYR A 247 2.36 14.68 -7.83
C TYR A 247 1.55 14.65 -9.13
N GLU A 248 2.29 14.66 -10.24
CA GLU A 248 1.74 14.52 -11.57
C GLU A 248 2.69 13.67 -12.41
N TYR A 249 2.14 12.64 -13.04
CA TYR A 249 2.88 11.75 -13.94
C TYR A 249 2.15 11.68 -15.27
N SER A 250 2.89 11.84 -16.34
CA SER A 250 2.36 11.70 -17.68
C SER A 250 3.28 10.85 -18.54
N THR A 251 2.68 10.05 -19.39
CA THR A 251 3.39 9.25 -20.39
C THR A 251 2.58 9.21 -21.68
N ASP A 252 3.25 9.34 -22.80
CA ASP A 252 2.69 9.29 -24.14
C ASP A 252 3.60 8.49 -25.10
N GLU A 253 3.19 8.36 -26.34
CA GLU A 253 3.96 7.65 -27.36
C GLU A 253 5.33 8.24 -27.67
N ASP A 254 5.57 9.51 -27.32
CA ASP A 254 6.86 10.17 -27.55
C ASP A 254 7.84 9.90 -26.41
N ASN A 255 7.34 9.58 -25.21
CA ASN A 255 8.12 9.28 -24.02
C ASN A 255 8.50 7.79 -23.87
N VAL A 256 7.97 6.91 -24.73
CA VAL A 256 8.32 5.49 -24.75
C VAL A 256 9.28 5.14 -25.87
N GLY A 257 10.11 4.13 -25.63
CA GLY A 257 11.06 3.65 -26.62
C GLY A 257 10.39 3.02 -27.86
N LYS A 258 11.15 2.93 -28.94
CA LYS A 258 10.69 2.24 -30.16
C LYS A 258 10.91 0.73 -30.00
N LEU A 259 9.90 -0.06 -30.34
CA LEU A 259 10.02 -1.50 -30.46
C LEU A 259 10.33 -1.86 -31.93
N GLU A 260 11.47 -2.50 -32.18
CA GLU A 260 11.92 -2.89 -33.54
C GLU A 260 11.93 -1.71 -34.53
N GLY A 261 12.27 -0.51 -34.04
CA GLY A 261 12.30 0.70 -34.83
C GLY A 261 10.92 1.35 -35.11
N ARG A 262 9.83 0.73 -34.65
CA ARG A 262 8.47 1.27 -34.78
C ARG A 262 8.15 2.13 -33.56
N LYS A 263 7.55 3.30 -33.77
CA LYS A 263 6.97 4.13 -32.72
C LYS A 263 5.80 3.39 -32.07
N ALA A 264 5.58 3.63 -30.78
CA ALA A 264 4.35 3.20 -30.13
C ALA A 264 3.12 3.83 -30.82
N THR A 265 2.00 3.14 -30.76
CA THR A 265 0.71 3.71 -31.18
C THR A 265 0.38 4.89 -30.27
N GLN A 266 -0.28 5.91 -30.78
CA GLN A 266 -0.66 7.09 -30.02
C GLN A 266 -1.43 6.71 -28.75
N PHE A 267 -1.00 7.18 -27.59
CA PHE A 267 -1.68 7.04 -26.30
C PHE A 267 -1.29 8.20 -25.38
N SER A 268 -2.07 8.42 -24.34
CA SER A 268 -1.74 9.36 -23.29
C SER A 268 -2.26 8.83 -21.96
N ASP A 269 -1.36 8.63 -21.02
CA ASP A 269 -1.67 8.26 -19.63
C ASP A 269 -1.29 9.42 -18.71
N GLU A 270 -2.21 9.85 -17.89
CA GLU A 270 -2.01 10.91 -16.92
C GLU A 270 -2.46 10.47 -15.52
N THR A 271 -1.63 10.69 -14.52
CA THR A 271 -1.97 10.48 -13.11
C THR A 271 -1.68 11.77 -12.35
N LYS A 272 -2.67 12.27 -11.65
CA LYS A 272 -2.55 13.44 -10.76
C LYS A 272 -3.06 13.09 -9.38
N GLY A 273 -2.39 13.59 -8.35
CA GLY A 273 -2.86 13.32 -7.01
C GLY A 273 -2.18 14.15 -5.96
N PHE A 274 -2.73 14.08 -4.77
CA PHE A 274 -2.10 14.65 -3.60
C PHE A 274 -2.28 13.73 -2.39
N VAL A 275 -1.37 13.87 -1.46
CA VAL A 275 -1.44 13.28 -0.12
C VAL A 275 -1.22 14.39 0.90
N PHE A 276 -1.96 14.36 2.00
CA PHE A 276 -1.80 15.33 3.08
C PHE A 276 -2.18 14.70 4.42
N GLY A 277 -1.37 14.92 5.43
CA GLY A 277 -1.62 14.40 6.76
C GLY A 277 -1.00 15.25 7.85
N GLY A 278 -1.48 15.06 9.08
CA GLY A 278 -1.00 15.79 10.22
C GLY A 278 -1.82 15.55 11.48
N PRO A 279 -1.56 16.30 12.58
CA PRO A 279 -2.28 16.16 13.82
C PRO A 279 -3.58 16.98 13.79
N ILE A 280 -4.69 16.36 14.21
CA ILE A 280 -5.89 17.07 14.67
C ILE A 280 -5.67 17.46 16.13
N ILE A 281 -5.17 16.51 16.95
CA ILE A 281 -4.74 16.75 18.32
C ILE A 281 -3.35 16.13 18.44
N LYS A 282 -2.38 16.97 18.76
CA LYS A 282 -0.98 16.54 18.91
C LYS A 282 -0.85 15.39 19.89
N ASP A 283 -0.04 14.40 19.55
CA ASP A 283 0.23 13.16 20.29
C ASP A 283 -1.00 12.23 20.53
N LYS A 284 -2.16 12.52 19.91
CA LYS A 284 -3.41 11.82 20.23
C LYS A 284 -4.28 11.45 19.03
N LEU A 285 -4.48 12.39 18.10
CA LEU A 285 -5.41 12.20 16.99
C LEU A 285 -4.83 12.79 15.72
N PHE A 286 -4.76 11.96 14.72
CA PHE A 286 -4.14 12.29 13.45
C PHE A 286 -5.12 12.05 12.30
N PHE A 287 -4.88 12.71 11.18
CA PHE A 287 -5.58 12.45 9.94
C PHE A 287 -4.60 12.26 8.79
N PHE A 288 -5.02 11.51 7.81
CA PHE A 288 -4.36 11.38 6.52
C PHE A 288 -5.42 11.35 5.42
N VAL A 289 -5.22 12.13 4.37
CA VAL A 289 -6.13 12.23 3.22
C VAL A 289 -5.33 12.12 1.94
N SER A 290 -5.88 11.45 0.95
CA SER A 290 -5.33 11.40 -0.39
C SER A 290 -6.44 11.40 -1.44
N GLN A 291 -6.10 11.92 -2.60
CA GLN A 291 -6.89 11.79 -3.82
C GLN A 291 -5.93 11.54 -4.99
N GLU A 292 -6.29 10.60 -5.85
CA GLU A 292 -5.58 10.31 -7.09
C GLU A 292 -6.59 10.15 -8.22
N GLU A 293 -6.37 10.86 -9.30
CA GLU A 293 -7.10 10.79 -10.55
C GLU A 293 -6.18 10.21 -11.64
N PHE A 294 -6.65 9.18 -12.31
CA PHE A 294 -5.97 8.59 -13.46
C PHE A 294 -6.85 8.68 -14.69
N THR A 295 -6.27 9.12 -15.79
CA THR A 295 -6.92 9.12 -17.11
C THR A 295 -5.99 8.51 -18.13
N SER A 296 -6.50 7.57 -18.91
CA SER A 296 -5.81 6.96 -20.03
C SER A 296 -6.64 7.09 -21.30
N VAL A 297 -6.03 7.63 -22.32
CA VAL A 297 -6.60 7.74 -23.66
C VAL A 297 -5.78 6.86 -24.59
N SER A 298 -6.41 5.79 -25.08
CA SER A 298 -5.83 4.98 -26.15
C SER A 298 -6.43 5.39 -27.49
N PRO A 299 -5.68 5.26 -28.59
CA PRO A 299 -6.24 5.58 -29.90
C PRO A 299 -7.44 4.69 -30.18
N SER A 300 -8.34 5.23 -30.97
CA SER A 300 -9.34 4.42 -31.61
C SER A 300 -8.65 3.33 -32.43
N ASP A 301 -8.89 2.08 -32.10
CA ASP A 301 -8.56 1.01 -33.03
C ASP A 301 -9.39 1.25 -34.29
N SER A 302 -8.72 1.69 -35.35
CA SER A 302 -9.34 1.64 -36.64
C SER A 302 -9.50 0.16 -36.99
N TYR A 303 -10.72 -0.31 -37.05
CA TYR A 303 -11.00 -1.65 -37.54
C TYR A 303 -10.41 -1.78 -38.94
N THR A 304 -9.37 -2.57 -39.09
CA THR A 304 -8.91 -2.97 -40.41
C THR A 304 -9.90 -3.99 -40.94
N TYR A 305 -10.77 -3.56 -41.81
CA TYR A 305 -11.73 -4.45 -42.46
C TYR A 305 -10.96 -5.50 -43.28
N ARG A 306 -11.21 -6.76 -42.96
CA ARG A 306 -10.55 -7.88 -43.68
C ARG A 306 -10.99 -8.01 -45.13
N ILE A 307 -12.17 -7.50 -45.49
CA ILE A 307 -12.84 -7.77 -46.77
C ILE A 307 -13.37 -6.48 -47.44
N ALA A 308 -13.57 -5.40 -46.70
CA ALA A 308 -14.09 -4.15 -47.20
C ALA A 308 -13.03 -3.05 -47.13
N THR A 309 -13.01 -2.17 -48.14
CA THR A 309 -12.20 -0.94 -48.09
C THR A 309 -12.99 0.15 -47.36
N GLN A 310 -12.28 1.15 -46.80
CA GLN A 310 -12.95 2.29 -46.16
C GLN A 310 -13.94 2.98 -47.13
N ALA A 311 -13.56 3.11 -48.39
CA ALA A 311 -14.42 3.70 -49.41
C ALA A 311 -15.76 2.95 -49.62
N LEU A 312 -15.72 1.61 -49.55
CA LEU A 312 -16.94 0.81 -49.63
C LEU A 312 -17.84 0.99 -48.39
N VAL A 313 -17.24 1.09 -47.22
CA VAL A 313 -17.97 1.34 -45.99
C VAL A 313 -18.64 2.71 -46.00
N ASP A 314 -17.92 3.72 -46.43
CA ASP A 314 -18.45 5.09 -46.55
C ASP A 314 -19.58 5.17 -47.57
N GLU A 315 -19.46 4.44 -48.70
CA GLU A 315 -20.51 4.35 -49.72
C GLU A 315 -21.79 3.66 -49.16
N VAL A 316 -21.63 2.54 -48.42
CA VAL A 316 -22.77 1.85 -47.78
C VAL A 316 -23.43 2.75 -46.74
N ALA A 317 -22.64 3.49 -45.95
CA ALA A 317 -23.17 4.43 -44.98
C ALA A 317 -23.97 5.56 -45.63
N ALA A 318 -23.44 6.13 -46.74
CA ALA A 318 -24.12 7.16 -47.51
C ALA A 318 -25.43 6.66 -48.12
N GLN A 319 -25.42 5.45 -48.68
CA GLN A 319 -26.63 4.84 -49.27
C GLN A 319 -27.68 4.53 -48.20
N THR A 320 -27.26 4.02 -47.03
CA THR A 320 -28.16 3.73 -45.89
C THR A 320 -28.84 5.01 -45.43
N LYS A 321 -28.09 6.10 -45.32
CA LYS A 321 -28.63 7.39 -44.95
C LYS A 321 -29.62 7.93 -45.99
N ALA A 322 -29.26 7.79 -47.26
CA ALA A 322 -30.10 8.28 -48.36
C ALA A 322 -31.42 7.50 -48.54
N LEU A 323 -31.39 6.17 -48.42
CA LEU A 323 -32.53 5.29 -48.64
C LEU A 323 -33.44 5.15 -47.43
N TYR A 324 -32.90 5.10 -46.22
CA TYR A 324 -33.61 4.75 -45.01
C TYR A 324 -33.64 5.89 -43.99
N ASN A 325 -33.02 7.04 -44.29
CA ASN A 325 -32.84 8.17 -43.39
C ASN A 325 -32.22 7.72 -42.03
N TYR A 326 -31.37 6.68 -42.09
CA TYR A 326 -30.69 6.11 -40.94
C TYR A 326 -29.19 6.43 -41.03
N ASP A 327 -28.66 7.02 -40.00
CA ASP A 327 -27.21 7.25 -39.85
C ASP A 327 -26.58 6.06 -39.13
N PRO A 328 -25.78 5.23 -39.82
CA PRO A 328 -25.16 4.08 -39.18
C PRO A 328 -24.03 4.44 -38.19
N GLY A 329 -23.76 5.74 -38.01
CA GLY A 329 -22.70 6.26 -37.14
C GLY A 329 -21.32 6.27 -37.77
N SER A 330 -20.32 6.58 -37.00
CA SER A 330 -18.92 6.61 -37.43
C SER A 330 -18.32 5.21 -37.44
N THR A 331 -17.48 4.95 -38.43
CA THR A 331 -16.65 3.74 -38.50
C THR A 331 -15.36 3.86 -37.69
N THR A 332 -15.05 5.04 -37.18
CA THR A 332 -13.99 5.26 -36.20
C THR A 332 -14.54 5.09 -34.80
N PHE A 333 -14.13 4.03 -34.14
CA PHE A 333 -14.42 3.82 -32.72
C PHE A 333 -13.46 4.67 -31.90
N ALA A 334 -13.94 5.71 -31.23
CA ALA A 334 -13.20 6.31 -30.13
C ALA A 334 -13.52 5.47 -28.88
N LEU A 335 -12.54 4.75 -28.37
CA LEU A 335 -12.68 4.13 -27.07
C LEU A 335 -12.87 5.24 -26.02
N PRO A 336 -13.82 5.10 -25.10
CA PRO A 336 -13.94 6.06 -24.00
C PRO A 336 -12.63 6.04 -23.20
N PRO A 337 -12.20 7.19 -22.66
CA PRO A 337 -11.04 7.21 -21.78
C PRO A 337 -11.27 6.28 -20.59
N GLU A 338 -10.24 5.54 -20.23
CA GLU A 338 -10.22 4.81 -18.95
C GLU A 338 -9.95 5.82 -17.84
N MET A 339 -10.80 5.84 -16.84
CA MET A 339 -10.67 6.75 -15.70
C MET A 339 -10.71 5.94 -14.41
N ALA A 340 -9.88 6.33 -13.44
CA ALA A 340 -9.88 5.76 -12.10
C ALA A 340 -9.63 6.84 -11.06
N ASP A 341 -10.58 7.00 -10.16
CA ASP A 341 -10.50 7.93 -9.04
C ASP A 341 -10.30 7.14 -7.76
N LYS A 342 -9.33 7.55 -6.94
CA LYS A 342 -9.01 6.91 -5.67
C LYS A 342 -8.99 7.95 -4.58
N GLU A 343 -9.75 7.70 -3.53
CA GLU A 343 -9.82 8.58 -2.36
C GLU A 343 -9.57 7.77 -1.10
N LEU A 344 -8.81 8.34 -0.18
CA LEU A 344 -8.57 7.76 1.14
C LEU A 344 -8.69 8.87 2.19
N LEU A 345 -9.45 8.57 3.25
CA LEU A 345 -9.47 9.34 4.48
C LEU A 345 -9.24 8.39 5.65
N LYS A 346 -8.21 8.65 6.43
CA LYS A 346 -7.85 7.87 7.62
C LYS A 346 -7.79 8.78 8.83
N LEU A 347 -8.31 8.29 9.94
CA LEU A 347 -8.22 8.90 11.27
C LEU A 347 -7.61 7.88 12.22
N ASP A 348 -6.60 8.26 12.97
CA ASP A 348 -5.86 7.42 13.90
C ASP A 348 -5.78 8.04 15.29
#